data_b3b775bdbf959e62ceb39f3d45d81668
#
_entry.id   b3b775bdbf959e62ceb39f3d45d81668
#
_cell.length_a   1.000
_cell.length_b   1.000
_cell.length_c   1.000
_cell.angle_alpha   90.00
_cell.angle_beta   90.00
_cell.angle_gamma   90.00
#
_symmetry.space_group_name_H-M   'P 1'
#
loop_
_entity.id
_entity.type
_entity.pdbx_description
1 polymer ?
#
loop_
_entity_poly.entity_id
_entity_poly.type
_entity_poly.pdbx_seq_one_letter_code
_entity_poly.pdbx_strand_id
1 'polypeptide(L)'
;MGIWDSYQQRINIFGDTQRDTTLSREQIRLRNYLPKNLSFHTAIVNDMEQQVAIINSDNLNEKTIISLPGEDLTNGSLVRWMDNYWLITEKDANVTVYAKCKMLQCNHLLKWVSDDKVVREQWCIIEDGTKYLTGEFEDRQFVVTRGDSRIAMTIARNEYTVNFNRGNRFLIDDPDSKHKLAYALTKPLKLGGTYNNQGVFKFVLQEVTATDDDNHELGIADYYKIFEEPQEQQQPSDSGSSNEKKRWL
;
A
#
# COMPACT_ATOMS: atom_id res chain seq x y z
N MET A 1 -1.73 32.73 -46.83
CA MET A 1 -2.14 32.87 -45.46
C MET A 1 -2.69 34.27 -45.30
N GLY A 2 -3.99 34.40 -45.02
CA GLY A 2 -4.63 35.69 -44.87
C GLY A 2 -4.31 36.35 -43.53
N ILE A 3 -4.41 37.67 -43.45
CA ILE A 3 -4.21 38.46 -42.20
C ILE A 3 -5.12 37.93 -41.09
N TRP A 4 -6.31 37.44 -41.42
CA TRP A 4 -7.26 36.83 -40.50
C TRP A 4 -6.78 35.50 -39.92
N ASP A 5 -6.12 34.66 -40.72
CA ASP A 5 -5.57 33.38 -40.25
C ASP A 5 -4.45 33.63 -39.20
N SER A 6 -3.59 34.60 -39.47
CA SER A 6 -2.53 35.00 -38.55
C SER A 6 -3.08 35.61 -37.25
N TYR A 7 -4.19 36.33 -37.34
CA TYR A 7 -4.88 36.91 -36.18
C TYR A 7 -5.55 35.82 -35.34
N GLN A 8 -6.29 34.89 -35.96
CA GLN A 8 -6.86 33.73 -35.27
C GLN A 8 -5.83 32.86 -34.62
N GLN A 9 -4.69 32.57 -35.28
CA GLN A 9 -3.59 31.83 -34.69
C GLN A 9 -3.03 32.51 -33.45
N ARG A 10 -2.95 33.85 -33.42
CA ARG A 10 -2.48 34.60 -32.23
C ARG A 10 -3.48 34.59 -31.07
N ILE A 11 -4.77 34.63 -31.38
CA ILE A 11 -5.81 34.55 -30.33
C ILE A 11 -5.86 33.17 -29.74
N ASN A 12 -5.69 32.14 -30.56
CA ASN A 12 -5.85 30.73 -30.16
C ASN A 12 -4.53 30.07 -29.72
N ILE A 13 -3.45 30.84 -29.50
CA ILE A 13 -2.16 30.31 -28.99
C ILE A 13 -2.31 29.48 -27.71
N PHE A 14 -3.29 29.82 -26.85
CA PHE A 14 -3.52 29.16 -25.57
C PHE A 14 -4.76 28.25 -25.56
N GLY A 15 -5.46 28.09 -26.69
CA GLY A 15 -6.64 27.25 -26.82
C GLY A 15 -7.78 27.91 -27.57
N ASP A 16 -8.72 27.10 -28.08
CA ASP A 16 -9.84 27.55 -28.91
C ASP A 16 -10.98 28.13 -28.08
N THR A 17 -11.04 27.82 -26.78
CA THR A 17 -12.06 28.35 -25.88
C THR A 17 -11.43 29.24 -24.79
N GLN A 18 -12.26 30.10 -24.20
CA GLN A 18 -11.84 30.92 -23.06
C GLN A 18 -11.37 30.07 -21.88
N ARG A 19 -12.01 28.89 -21.68
CA ARG A 19 -11.63 27.94 -20.65
C ARG A 19 -10.23 27.36 -20.91
N ASP A 20 -9.94 26.95 -22.13
CA ASP A 20 -8.66 26.36 -22.52
C ASP A 20 -7.52 27.38 -22.38
N THR A 21 -7.81 28.63 -22.79
CA THR A 21 -6.87 29.75 -22.60
C THR A 21 -6.56 29.98 -21.13
N THR A 22 -7.57 29.96 -20.26
CA THR A 22 -7.37 30.13 -18.81
C THR A 22 -6.58 28.98 -18.20
N LEU A 23 -6.93 27.73 -18.55
CA LEU A 23 -6.20 26.53 -18.09
C LEU A 23 -4.73 26.57 -18.51
N SER A 24 -4.46 26.87 -19.78
CA SER A 24 -3.09 26.95 -20.31
C SER A 24 -2.26 28.02 -19.62
N ARG A 25 -2.84 29.19 -19.35
CA ARG A 25 -2.17 30.26 -18.61
C ARG A 25 -1.88 29.87 -17.16
N GLU A 26 -2.82 29.24 -16.47
CA GLU A 26 -2.60 28.76 -15.11
C GLU A 26 -1.56 27.61 -15.05
N GLN A 27 -1.52 26.73 -16.03
CA GLN A 27 -0.48 25.71 -16.14
C GLN A 27 0.92 26.33 -16.26
N ILE A 28 1.08 27.31 -17.15
CA ILE A 28 2.36 28.03 -17.34
C ILE A 28 2.73 28.79 -16.06
N ARG A 29 1.77 29.47 -15.44
CA ARG A 29 2.00 30.20 -14.19
C ARG A 29 2.48 29.27 -13.08
N LEU A 30 1.82 28.15 -12.86
CA LEU A 30 2.17 27.19 -11.83
C LEU A 30 3.53 26.53 -12.10
N ARG A 31 3.82 26.17 -13.35
CA ARG A 31 5.11 25.61 -13.75
C ARG A 31 6.29 26.54 -13.45
N ASN A 32 6.07 27.86 -13.52
CA ASN A 32 7.07 28.87 -13.22
C ASN A 32 7.13 29.28 -11.74
N TYR A 33 6.02 29.07 -11.00
CA TYR A 33 5.89 29.52 -9.61
C TYR A 33 6.24 28.40 -8.61
N LEU A 34 5.75 27.18 -8.82
CA LEU A 34 5.95 26.08 -7.88
C LEU A 34 7.43 25.80 -7.57
N PRO A 35 8.36 25.82 -8.57
CA PRO A 35 9.79 25.60 -8.29
C PRO A 35 10.44 26.64 -7.38
N LYS A 36 9.82 27.80 -7.21
CA LYS A 36 10.32 28.88 -6.34
C LYS A 36 9.81 28.77 -4.91
N ASN A 37 8.93 27.82 -4.63
CA ASN A 37 8.39 27.62 -3.30
C ASN A 37 9.33 26.77 -2.46
N LEU A 38 9.45 27.10 -1.16
CA LEU A 38 10.23 26.31 -0.20
C LEU A 38 9.72 24.87 -0.02
N SER A 39 8.44 24.63 -0.33
CA SER A 39 7.82 23.29 -0.27
C SER A 39 8.08 22.44 -1.53
N PHE A 40 8.89 22.93 -2.47
CA PHE A 40 9.19 22.23 -3.70
C PHE A 40 10.39 21.30 -3.52
N HIS A 41 10.19 20.03 -3.82
CA HIS A 41 11.15 18.97 -3.57
C HIS A 41 11.21 18.01 -4.76
N THR A 42 12.31 17.29 -4.86
CA THR A 42 12.40 16.10 -5.69
C THR A 42 12.02 14.91 -4.84
N ALA A 43 11.10 14.09 -5.30
CA ALA A 43 10.67 12.84 -4.68
C ALA A 43 10.66 11.70 -5.71
N ILE A 44 10.79 10.46 -5.24
CA ILE A 44 10.66 9.28 -6.09
C ILE A 44 9.23 8.76 -5.95
N VAL A 45 8.48 8.79 -7.04
CA VAL A 45 7.09 8.33 -7.11
C VAL A 45 7.04 7.07 -7.99
N ASN A 46 6.69 5.91 -7.41
CA ASN A 46 6.70 4.62 -8.12
C ASN A 46 8.01 4.41 -8.91
N ASP A 47 9.14 4.56 -8.22
CA ASP A 47 10.51 4.41 -8.75
C ASP A 47 10.93 5.43 -9.82
N MET A 48 10.11 6.44 -10.10
CA MET A 48 10.43 7.55 -11.00
C MET A 48 10.66 8.83 -10.23
N GLU A 49 11.73 9.54 -10.57
CA GLU A 49 12.01 10.85 -9.99
C GLU A 49 11.03 11.90 -10.55
N GLN A 50 10.33 12.59 -9.66
CA GLN A 50 9.37 13.64 -9.99
C GLN A 50 9.60 14.87 -9.12
N GLN A 51 9.31 16.03 -9.69
CA GLN A 51 9.35 17.30 -8.98
C GLN A 51 7.96 17.64 -8.46
N VAL A 52 7.82 17.76 -7.15
CA VAL A 52 6.54 17.92 -6.47
C VAL A 52 6.62 18.98 -5.38
N ALA A 53 5.51 19.62 -5.09
CA ALA A 53 5.39 20.44 -3.89
C ALA A 53 4.75 19.61 -2.77
N ILE A 54 5.39 19.57 -1.60
CA ILE A 54 4.90 18.82 -0.44
C ILE A 54 4.56 19.82 0.66
N ILE A 55 3.30 19.81 1.08
CA ILE A 55 2.73 20.74 2.05
C ILE A 55 2.33 19.98 3.30
N ASN A 56 2.60 20.57 4.46
CA ASN A 56 2.18 20.01 5.74
C ASN A 56 0.64 20.00 5.85
N SER A 57 0.10 18.94 6.46
CA SER A 57 -1.26 18.87 6.94
C SER A 57 -1.29 19.12 8.45
N ASP A 58 -2.47 19.14 9.05
CA ASP A 58 -2.64 19.29 10.51
C ASP A 58 -2.01 18.13 11.28
N ASN A 59 -1.98 16.95 10.68
CA ASN A 59 -1.32 15.76 11.23
C ASN A 59 0.11 15.64 10.69
N LEU A 60 1.07 15.37 11.58
CA LEU A 60 2.48 15.22 11.21
C LEU A 60 2.73 14.07 10.22
N ASN A 61 2.00 12.98 10.37
CA ASN A 61 2.11 11.78 9.53
C ASN A 61 1.29 11.86 8.24
N GLU A 62 0.73 13.03 7.95
CA GLU A 62 -0.06 13.29 6.76
C GLU A 62 0.50 14.50 6.03
N LYS A 63 0.61 14.41 4.71
CA LYS A 63 1.08 15.50 3.84
C LYS A 63 0.17 15.62 2.62
N THR A 64 0.13 16.81 2.06
CA THR A 64 -0.46 17.06 0.75
C THR A 64 0.65 17.15 -0.28
N ILE A 65 0.57 16.35 -1.34
CA ILE A 65 1.49 16.37 -2.47
C ILE A 65 0.81 16.97 -3.70
N ILE A 66 1.53 17.83 -4.40
CA ILE A 66 1.06 18.53 -5.60
C ILE A 66 2.08 18.32 -6.71
N SER A 67 1.63 17.80 -7.87
CA SER A 67 2.48 17.63 -9.05
C SER A 67 2.65 18.92 -9.83
N LEU A 68 3.66 18.95 -10.70
CA LEU A 68 3.70 19.95 -11.77
C LEU A 68 2.56 19.73 -12.76
N PRO A 69 2.08 20.79 -13.44
CA PRO A 69 1.10 20.67 -14.51
C PRO A 69 1.60 19.75 -15.62
N GLY A 70 0.78 18.74 -15.96
CA GLY A 70 1.12 17.71 -16.96
C GLY A 70 1.75 16.45 -16.38
N GLU A 71 2.14 16.42 -15.12
CA GLU A 71 2.50 15.22 -14.40
C GLU A 71 1.31 14.70 -13.59
N ASP A 72 1.16 13.40 -13.50
CA ASP A 72 0.05 12.79 -12.77
C ASP A 72 0.52 12.06 -11.51
N LEU A 73 -0.34 12.08 -10.49
CA LEU A 73 -0.21 11.32 -9.27
C LEU A 73 -1.46 10.47 -9.12
N THR A 74 -1.30 9.20 -8.80
CA THR A 74 -2.41 8.26 -8.70
C THR A 74 -2.58 7.74 -7.28
N ASN A 75 -3.82 7.42 -6.91
CA ASN A 75 -4.09 6.75 -5.64
C ASN A 75 -3.36 5.41 -5.59
N GLY A 76 -2.74 5.10 -4.46
CA GLY A 76 -1.94 3.89 -4.29
C GLY A 76 -0.48 4.02 -4.74
N SER A 77 -0.06 5.17 -5.26
CA SER A 77 1.35 5.41 -5.56
C SER A 77 2.16 5.51 -4.27
N LEU A 78 3.35 4.89 -4.29
CA LEU A 78 4.33 4.99 -3.24
C LEU A 78 5.29 6.15 -3.54
N VAL A 79 5.50 7.01 -2.55
CA VAL A 79 6.38 8.18 -2.66
C VAL A 79 7.51 8.02 -1.64
N ARG A 80 8.76 8.06 -2.12
CA ARG A 80 9.93 8.14 -1.26
C ARG A 80 10.40 9.60 -1.21
N TRP A 81 10.38 10.18 0.01
CA TRP A 81 10.78 11.55 0.26
C TRP A 81 11.44 11.68 1.64
N MET A 82 12.61 12.32 1.70
CA MET A 82 13.42 12.49 2.92
C MET A 82 13.61 11.16 3.69
N ASP A 83 14.03 10.11 2.97
CA ASP A 83 14.27 8.75 3.49
C ASP A 83 13.06 8.07 4.14
N ASN A 84 11.88 8.65 3.98
CA ASN A 84 10.63 8.07 4.41
C ASN A 84 9.78 7.63 3.21
N TYR A 85 8.96 6.61 3.43
CA TYR A 85 7.99 6.13 2.47
C TYR A 85 6.59 6.64 2.81
N TRP A 86 5.90 7.10 1.79
CA TRP A 86 4.57 7.69 1.88
C TRP A 86 3.65 7.01 0.88
N LEU A 87 2.41 6.77 1.26
CA LEU A 87 1.40 6.18 0.40
C LEU A 87 0.34 7.22 0.05
N ILE A 88 0.10 7.43 -1.24
CA ILE A 88 -0.99 8.30 -1.71
C ILE A 88 -2.32 7.57 -1.48
N THR A 89 -3.15 8.13 -0.61
CA THR A 89 -4.43 7.53 -0.22
C THR A 89 -5.63 8.15 -0.92
N GLU A 90 -5.55 9.44 -1.24
CA GLU A 90 -6.67 10.20 -1.82
C GLU A 90 -6.17 11.19 -2.86
N LYS A 91 -6.89 11.30 -3.99
CA LYS A 91 -6.65 12.28 -5.05
C LYS A 91 -7.84 13.20 -5.16
N ASP A 92 -7.59 14.50 -5.20
CA ASP A 92 -8.62 15.51 -5.44
C ASP A 92 -9.03 15.49 -6.93
N ALA A 93 -10.24 15.03 -7.20
CA ALA A 93 -10.75 14.91 -8.57
C ALA A 93 -11.16 16.26 -9.19
N ASN A 94 -11.31 17.32 -8.38
CA ASN A 94 -11.77 18.63 -8.87
C ASN A 94 -10.66 19.49 -9.46
N VAL A 95 -9.40 19.15 -9.20
CA VAL A 95 -8.26 19.93 -9.69
C VAL A 95 -7.87 19.42 -11.08
N THR A 96 -8.03 20.25 -12.11
CA THR A 96 -7.75 19.87 -13.50
C THR A 96 -6.39 20.36 -14.02
N VAL A 97 -5.76 21.30 -13.31
CA VAL A 97 -4.51 21.95 -13.75
C VAL A 97 -3.29 21.17 -13.32
N TYR A 98 -3.34 20.52 -12.16
CA TYR A 98 -2.27 19.73 -11.54
C TYR A 98 -2.89 18.59 -10.73
N ALA A 99 -2.13 17.57 -10.38
CA ALA A 99 -2.63 16.57 -9.45
C ALA A 99 -2.37 17.03 -8.01
N LYS A 100 -3.41 16.97 -7.18
CA LYS A 100 -3.35 17.23 -5.74
C LYS A 100 -3.80 15.98 -5.00
N CYS A 101 -2.95 15.46 -4.15
CA CYS A 101 -3.20 14.21 -3.44
C CYS A 101 -2.84 14.35 -1.96
N LYS A 102 -3.48 13.52 -1.16
CA LYS A 102 -3.18 13.30 0.24
C LYS A 102 -2.33 12.05 0.36
N MET A 103 -1.27 12.10 1.15
CA MET A 103 -0.41 10.95 1.41
C MET A 103 -0.20 10.76 2.91
N LEU A 104 -0.11 9.50 3.33
CA LEU A 104 0.16 9.09 4.70
C LEU A 104 1.53 8.41 4.78
N GLN A 105 2.22 8.62 5.88
CA GLN A 105 3.52 8.01 6.12
C GLN A 105 3.37 6.51 6.37
N CYS A 106 4.14 5.70 5.64
CA CYS A 106 4.24 4.26 5.88
C CYS A 106 5.12 4.00 7.11
N ASN A 107 4.70 3.04 7.94
CA ASN A 107 5.39 2.66 9.17
C ASN A 107 5.87 1.21 9.18
N HIS A 108 5.49 0.39 8.19
CA HIS A 108 5.86 -1.02 8.16
C HIS A 108 6.18 -1.49 6.74
N LEU A 109 7.23 -2.31 6.60
CA LEU A 109 7.56 -3.02 5.37
C LEU A 109 7.01 -4.45 5.46
N LEU A 110 5.84 -4.66 4.86
CA LEU A 110 5.20 -5.97 4.80
C LEU A 110 5.95 -6.89 3.85
N LYS A 111 6.21 -8.14 4.30
CA LYS A 111 6.83 -9.19 3.49
C LYS A 111 5.93 -10.41 3.45
N TRP A 112 5.81 -11.02 2.28
CA TRP A 112 5.02 -12.24 2.09
C TRP A 112 5.53 -13.04 0.91
N VAL A 113 5.10 -14.28 0.81
CA VAL A 113 5.32 -15.11 -0.38
C VAL A 113 4.08 -15.01 -1.26
N SER A 114 4.25 -14.66 -2.52
CA SER A 114 3.16 -14.63 -3.50
C SER A 114 2.89 -16.01 -4.10
N ASP A 115 1.78 -16.16 -4.83
CA ASP A 115 1.34 -17.42 -5.43
C ASP A 115 2.39 -18.03 -6.38
N ASP A 116 3.26 -17.19 -6.95
CA ASP A 116 4.39 -17.59 -7.80
C ASP A 116 5.63 -18.06 -7.01
N LYS A 117 5.51 -18.25 -5.70
CA LYS A 117 6.59 -18.62 -4.76
C LYS A 117 7.73 -17.60 -4.74
N VAL A 118 7.47 -16.35 -5.00
CA VAL A 118 8.44 -15.26 -4.89
C VAL A 118 8.17 -14.44 -3.64
N VAL A 119 9.23 -14.15 -2.89
CA VAL A 119 9.15 -13.22 -1.77
C VAL A 119 8.91 -11.81 -2.30
N ARG A 120 7.85 -11.18 -1.83
CA ARG A 120 7.47 -9.81 -2.15
C ARG A 120 7.53 -8.96 -0.91
N GLU A 121 7.82 -7.69 -1.12
CA GLU A 121 7.81 -6.70 -0.04
C GLU A 121 7.12 -5.42 -0.51
N GLN A 122 6.42 -4.76 0.40
CA GLN A 122 5.75 -3.51 0.10
C GLN A 122 5.53 -2.69 1.37
N TRP A 123 5.78 -1.40 1.29
CA TRP A 123 5.49 -0.46 2.35
C TRP A 123 3.98 -0.31 2.55
N CYS A 124 3.55 -0.35 3.80
CA CYS A 124 2.16 -0.21 4.20
C CYS A 124 2.04 0.64 5.46
N ILE A 125 0.81 0.92 5.83
CA ILE A 125 0.45 1.66 7.03
C ILE A 125 -0.29 0.71 7.95
N ILE A 126 0.22 0.52 9.16
CA ILE A 126 -0.41 -0.27 10.22
C ILE A 126 -0.92 0.69 11.28
N GLU A 127 -2.19 0.57 11.62
CA GLU A 127 -2.85 1.36 12.66
C GLU A 127 -3.56 0.44 13.64
N ASP A 128 -3.73 0.91 14.86
CA ASP A 128 -4.54 0.20 15.86
C ASP A 128 -5.99 0.08 15.37
N GLY A 129 -6.49 -1.15 15.30
CA GLY A 129 -7.83 -1.45 14.80
C GLY A 129 -8.96 -1.03 15.72
N THR A 130 -8.69 -0.75 17.00
CA THR A 130 -9.70 -0.35 17.99
C THR A 130 -10.38 0.97 17.63
N LYS A 131 -9.67 1.89 16.98
CA LYS A 131 -10.23 3.18 16.52
C LYS A 131 -11.35 3.02 15.49
N TYR A 132 -11.38 1.90 14.75
CA TYR A 132 -12.38 1.67 13.70
C TYR A 132 -13.65 0.96 14.20
N LEU A 133 -13.62 0.40 15.41
CA LEU A 133 -14.74 -0.37 15.96
C LEU A 133 -15.72 0.47 16.76
N THR A 134 -15.31 1.60 17.31
CA THR A 134 -16.14 2.41 18.21
C THR A 134 -17.02 3.43 17.50
N GLY A 135 -16.81 3.74 16.23
CA GLY A 135 -17.64 4.70 15.47
C GLY A 135 -17.66 6.13 16.03
N GLU A 136 -16.93 6.39 17.09
CA GLU A 136 -16.90 7.66 17.81
C GLU A 136 -15.68 8.49 17.39
N PHE A 137 -15.79 9.18 16.27
CA PHE A 137 -14.73 10.07 15.76
C PHE A 137 -14.72 11.46 16.41
N GLU A 138 -15.66 11.79 17.28
CA GLU A 138 -15.81 13.17 17.78
C GLU A 138 -15.58 13.38 19.29
N ASP A 139 -15.51 12.36 20.13
CA ASP A 139 -15.26 12.57 21.55
C ASP A 139 -13.96 11.90 22.03
N ARG A 140 -13.13 12.72 22.71
CA ARG A 140 -11.81 12.37 23.28
C ARG A 140 -11.85 11.34 24.42
N GLN A 141 -12.83 10.49 24.48
CA GLN A 141 -12.89 9.40 25.44
C GLN A 141 -12.29 8.14 24.82
N PHE A 142 -11.04 7.87 25.18
CA PHE A 142 -10.39 6.60 24.91
C PHE A 142 -11.11 5.49 25.65
N VAL A 143 -12.02 4.79 25.00
CA VAL A 143 -12.45 3.49 25.47
C VAL A 143 -11.36 2.50 25.13
N VAL A 144 -10.43 2.29 26.05
CA VAL A 144 -9.46 1.19 25.96
C VAL A 144 -10.25 -0.10 26.13
N THR A 145 -10.66 -0.70 25.03
CA THR A 145 -11.19 -2.06 25.04
C THR A 145 -10.00 -2.99 25.27
N ARG A 146 -9.75 -3.32 26.54
CA ARG A 146 -8.73 -4.29 26.91
C ARG A 146 -8.99 -5.60 26.17
N GLY A 147 -8.07 -5.97 25.28
CA GLY A 147 -7.99 -7.31 24.69
C GLY A 147 -8.43 -7.43 23.23
N ASP A 148 -8.62 -6.34 22.49
CA ASP A 148 -8.79 -6.45 21.02
C ASP A 148 -7.43 -6.32 20.34
N SER A 149 -6.90 -7.45 19.87
CA SER A 149 -5.61 -7.55 19.15
C SER A 149 -5.76 -7.34 17.65
N ARG A 150 -6.74 -6.53 17.22
CA ARG A 150 -6.96 -6.22 15.81
C ARG A 150 -6.16 -5.01 15.39
N ILE A 151 -5.62 -5.10 14.19
CA ILE A 151 -4.94 -3.98 13.53
C ILE A 151 -5.58 -3.71 12.16
N ALA A 152 -5.51 -2.47 11.73
CA ALA A 152 -5.89 -2.06 10.39
C ALA A 152 -4.64 -1.87 9.53
N MET A 153 -4.62 -2.47 8.35
CA MET A 153 -3.54 -2.33 7.38
C MET A 153 -4.05 -1.61 6.14
N THR A 154 -3.38 -0.51 5.79
CA THR A 154 -3.61 0.18 4.52
C THR A 154 -2.41 -0.05 3.60
N ILE A 155 -2.64 -0.64 2.43
CA ILE A 155 -1.61 -1.02 1.46
C ILE A 155 -2.03 -0.65 0.04
N ALA A 156 -1.06 -0.32 -0.82
CA ALA A 156 -1.34 -0.03 -2.22
C ALA A 156 -1.90 -1.25 -2.96
N ARG A 157 -2.86 -1.01 -3.83
CA ARG A 157 -3.37 -2.02 -4.75
C ARG A 157 -2.37 -2.27 -5.87
N ASN A 158 -1.95 -3.50 -6.03
CA ASN A 158 -1.15 -3.98 -7.16
C ASN A 158 -1.59 -5.40 -7.55
N GLU A 159 -0.94 -5.99 -8.54
CA GLU A 159 -1.24 -7.33 -9.04
C GLU A 159 -1.11 -8.44 -7.98
N TYR A 160 -0.25 -8.25 -6.97
CA TYR A 160 -0.03 -9.22 -5.89
C TYR A 160 -0.99 -9.02 -4.73
N THR A 161 -1.20 -7.78 -4.29
CA THR A 161 -2.09 -7.48 -3.14
C THR A 161 -3.57 -7.73 -3.44
N VAL A 162 -3.94 -7.77 -4.74
CA VAL A 162 -5.29 -8.18 -5.18
C VAL A 162 -5.60 -9.61 -4.75
N ASN A 163 -4.59 -10.48 -4.65
CA ASN A 163 -4.76 -11.89 -4.28
C ASN A 163 -4.88 -12.12 -2.77
N PHE A 164 -4.72 -11.08 -1.95
CA PHE A 164 -4.92 -11.21 -0.51
C PHE A 164 -6.37 -11.60 -0.19
N ASN A 165 -6.52 -12.70 0.54
CA ASN A 165 -7.80 -13.28 0.92
C ASN A 165 -7.87 -13.51 2.43
N ARG A 166 -9.09 -13.80 2.91
CA ARG A 166 -9.29 -14.19 4.31
C ARG A 166 -8.40 -15.38 4.66
N GLY A 167 -7.70 -15.28 5.78
CA GLY A 167 -6.80 -16.32 6.27
C GLY A 167 -5.35 -16.17 5.84
N ASN A 168 -5.01 -15.25 4.91
CA ASN A 168 -3.61 -14.92 4.68
C ASN A 168 -2.97 -14.42 5.97
N ARG A 169 -1.78 -14.92 6.28
CA ARG A 169 -1.03 -14.60 7.49
C ARG A 169 0.15 -13.71 7.17
N PHE A 170 0.47 -12.82 8.11
CA PHE A 170 1.59 -11.91 8.01
C PHE A 170 2.29 -11.81 9.37
N LEU A 171 3.61 -11.64 9.37
CA LEU A 171 4.36 -11.31 10.57
C LEU A 171 4.54 -9.79 10.62
N ILE A 172 3.98 -9.18 11.66
CA ILE A 172 3.96 -7.72 11.82
C ILE A 172 4.43 -7.39 13.24
N ASP A 173 5.58 -6.72 13.34
CA ASP A 173 6.15 -6.27 14.60
C ASP A 173 7.28 -5.26 14.30
N ASP A 174 7.91 -4.77 15.35
CA ASP A 174 9.14 -3.99 15.24
C ASP A 174 10.21 -4.78 14.44
N PRO A 175 10.92 -4.15 13.51
CA PRO A 175 11.96 -4.80 12.71
C PRO A 175 13.01 -5.54 13.53
N ASP A 176 13.33 -5.01 14.72
CA ASP A 176 14.36 -5.56 15.62
C ASP A 176 13.82 -6.67 16.54
N SER A 177 12.51 -6.92 16.54
CA SER A 177 11.90 -8.00 17.33
C SER A 177 12.32 -9.37 16.81
N LYS A 178 12.83 -10.22 17.72
CA LYS A 178 13.23 -11.61 17.40
C LYS A 178 12.04 -12.51 17.15
N HIS A 179 10.92 -12.26 17.83
CA HIS A 179 9.69 -13.02 17.73
C HIS A 179 8.58 -12.08 17.29
N LYS A 180 8.37 -12.02 15.97
CA LYS A 180 7.34 -11.18 15.39
C LYS A 180 5.95 -11.77 15.66
N LEU A 181 4.98 -10.90 15.89
CA LEU A 181 3.59 -11.29 16.08
C LEU A 181 2.96 -11.72 14.74
N ALA A 182 2.20 -12.81 14.77
CA ALA A 182 1.49 -13.29 13.58
C ALA A 182 0.07 -12.72 13.56
N TYR A 183 -0.33 -12.24 12.39
CA TYR A 183 -1.67 -11.70 12.14
C TYR A 183 -2.31 -12.38 10.95
N ALA A 184 -3.60 -12.70 11.05
CA ALA A 184 -4.38 -13.25 9.95
C ALA A 184 -5.38 -12.22 9.42
N LEU A 185 -5.51 -12.16 8.10
CA LEU A 185 -6.48 -11.31 7.43
C LEU A 185 -7.90 -11.82 7.70
N THR A 186 -8.70 -11.05 8.41
CA THR A 186 -10.08 -11.41 8.75
C THR A 186 -11.10 -10.78 7.81
N LYS A 187 -10.87 -9.54 7.38
CA LYS A 187 -11.78 -8.80 6.49
C LYS A 187 -10.99 -8.17 5.33
N PRO A 188 -10.99 -8.82 4.16
CA PRO A 188 -10.40 -8.26 2.94
C PRO A 188 -11.34 -7.21 2.33
N LEU A 189 -11.27 -5.95 2.79
CA LEU A 189 -12.05 -4.86 2.20
C LEU A 189 -11.32 -4.32 0.97
N LYS A 190 -11.61 -4.88 -0.18
CA LYS A 190 -11.02 -4.50 -1.49
C LYS A 190 -11.77 -3.35 -2.18
N LEU A 191 -12.96 -3.01 -1.68
CA LEU A 191 -13.77 -1.90 -2.17
C LEU A 191 -13.66 -0.72 -1.21
N GLY A 192 -13.94 0.49 -1.68
CA GLY A 192 -13.98 1.68 -0.84
C GLY A 192 -12.76 2.61 -0.93
N GLY A 193 -11.62 2.13 -1.38
CA GLY A 193 -10.42 2.95 -1.63
C GLY A 193 -9.83 2.74 -3.02
N THR A 194 -10.55 2.03 -3.90
CA THR A 194 -10.09 1.69 -5.24
C THR A 194 -11.00 2.24 -6.31
N TYR A 195 -10.41 2.99 -7.24
CA TYR A 195 -11.09 3.60 -8.37
C TYR A 195 -10.28 3.33 -9.64
N ASN A 196 -10.92 2.90 -10.71
CA ASN A 196 -10.26 2.60 -12.00
C ASN A 196 -9.02 1.69 -11.87
N ASN A 197 -9.12 0.63 -11.08
CA ASN A 197 -8.03 -0.31 -10.79
C ASN A 197 -6.80 0.30 -10.08
N GLN A 198 -6.90 1.50 -9.55
CA GLN A 198 -5.88 2.16 -8.74
C GLN A 198 -6.44 2.45 -7.34
N GLY A 199 -5.56 2.63 -6.36
CA GLY A 199 -5.97 3.00 -5.02
C GLY A 199 -5.31 2.17 -3.92
N VAL A 200 -5.95 2.13 -2.78
CA VAL A 200 -5.48 1.46 -1.59
C VAL A 200 -6.49 0.44 -1.09
N PHE A 201 -6.01 -0.65 -0.54
CA PHE A 201 -6.82 -1.60 0.21
C PHE A 201 -6.72 -1.30 1.69
N LYS A 202 -7.85 -1.44 2.39
CA LYS A 202 -7.92 -1.37 3.84
C LYS A 202 -8.34 -2.73 4.37
N PHE A 203 -7.43 -3.36 5.08
CA PHE A 203 -7.61 -4.70 5.62
C PHE A 203 -7.69 -4.64 7.16
N VAL A 204 -8.47 -5.55 7.73
CA VAL A 204 -8.50 -5.78 9.17
C VAL A 204 -7.84 -7.13 9.42
N LEU A 205 -6.82 -7.13 10.26
CA LEU A 205 -6.09 -8.30 10.67
C LEU A 205 -6.32 -8.55 12.16
N GLN A 206 -6.31 -9.81 12.55
CA GLN A 206 -6.41 -10.24 13.94
C GLN A 206 -5.18 -11.05 14.30
N GLU A 207 -4.65 -10.81 15.49
CA GLU A 207 -3.55 -11.59 16.02
C GLU A 207 -3.92 -13.08 16.11
N VAL A 208 -2.98 -13.92 15.71
CA VAL A 208 -3.08 -15.37 15.74
C VAL A 208 -1.79 -15.96 16.29
N THR A 209 -1.83 -17.21 16.72
CA THR A 209 -0.63 -17.91 17.20
C THR A 209 0.37 -18.09 16.06
N ALA A 210 1.63 -17.78 16.30
CA ALA A 210 2.73 -18.10 15.40
C ALA A 210 2.87 -19.63 15.28
N THR A 211 3.31 -20.09 14.12
CA THR A 211 3.50 -21.53 13.82
C THR A 211 4.97 -21.80 13.50
N ASP A 212 5.37 -23.05 13.56
CA ASP A 212 6.75 -23.47 13.21
C ASP A 212 7.05 -23.25 11.70
N ASP A 213 6.02 -23.04 10.89
CA ASP A 213 6.15 -22.72 9.46
C ASP A 213 6.55 -21.25 9.20
N ASP A 214 6.55 -20.41 10.26
CA ASP A 214 6.83 -18.98 10.16
C ASP A 214 8.35 -18.71 10.24
N ASN A 215 8.88 -17.91 9.32
CA ASN A 215 10.26 -17.46 9.37
C ASN A 215 10.36 -16.07 10.00
N HIS A 216 10.69 -16.02 11.29
CA HIS A 216 10.79 -14.77 12.05
C HIS A 216 11.99 -13.89 11.64
N GLU A 217 13.09 -14.49 11.15
CA GLU A 217 14.27 -13.73 10.70
C GLU A 217 13.96 -12.95 9.42
N LEU A 218 13.31 -13.59 8.46
CA LEU A 218 12.86 -12.92 7.23
C LEU A 218 11.60 -12.07 7.44
N GLY A 219 10.84 -12.31 8.52
CA GLY A 219 9.57 -11.65 8.78
C GLY A 219 8.45 -12.11 7.85
N ILE A 220 8.42 -13.40 7.49
CA ILE A 220 7.48 -13.98 6.53
C ILE A 220 6.71 -15.12 7.21
N ALA A 221 5.39 -15.01 7.23
CA ALA A 221 4.51 -16.08 7.71
C ALA A 221 4.38 -17.20 6.66
N ASP A 222 4.13 -18.42 7.14
CA ASP A 222 3.95 -19.63 6.33
C ASP A 222 5.12 -19.91 5.33
N TYR A 223 6.33 -19.42 5.62
CA TYR A 223 7.48 -19.52 4.72
C TYR A 223 7.86 -20.99 4.45
N TYR A 224 8.06 -21.79 5.49
CA TYR A 224 8.50 -23.18 5.36
C TYR A 224 7.43 -24.07 4.74
N LYS A 225 6.17 -23.81 5.02
CA LYS A 225 5.05 -24.51 4.36
C LYS A 225 5.04 -24.36 2.84
N ILE A 226 5.53 -23.24 2.30
CA ILE A 226 5.52 -22.96 0.86
C ILE A 226 6.79 -23.49 0.18
N PHE A 227 7.94 -23.43 0.86
CA PHE A 227 9.25 -23.75 0.30
C PHE A 227 9.77 -25.15 0.67
N GLU A 228 9.33 -25.73 1.78
CA GLU A 228 9.62 -27.12 2.07
C GLU A 228 8.73 -28.01 1.21
N GLU A 229 9.34 -28.88 0.39
CA GLU A 229 8.61 -29.95 -0.29
C GLU A 229 8.01 -30.85 0.80
N PRO A 230 6.77 -31.37 0.61
CA PRO A 230 6.18 -32.32 1.54
C PRO A 230 7.15 -33.49 1.69
N GLN A 231 7.73 -33.68 2.86
CA GLN A 231 8.47 -34.88 3.18
C GLN A 231 7.49 -36.03 2.95
N GLU A 232 7.76 -36.84 1.92
CA GLU A 232 7.05 -38.08 1.72
C GLU A 232 7.09 -38.83 3.07
N GLN A 233 5.92 -38.98 3.67
CA GLN A 233 5.78 -39.83 4.86
C GLN A 233 6.32 -41.19 4.47
N GLN A 234 7.53 -41.50 4.94
CA GLN A 234 8.07 -42.85 4.87
C GLN A 234 7.05 -43.74 5.56
N GLN A 235 6.28 -44.50 4.76
CA GLN A 235 5.45 -45.57 5.27
C GLN A 235 6.35 -46.49 6.09
N PRO A 236 5.98 -46.82 7.33
CA PRO A 236 6.73 -47.82 8.08
C PRO A 236 6.75 -49.11 7.26
N SER A 237 7.95 -49.52 6.87
CA SER A 237 8.18 -50.80 6.22
C SER A 237 7.67 -51.90 7.13
N ASP A 238 6.55 -52.49 6.76
CA ASP A 238 5.99 -53.66 7.42
C ASP A 238 6.96 -54.82 7.21
N SER A 239 7.86 -55.00 8.19
CA SER A 239 8.73 -56.16 8.24
C SER A 239 7.90 -57.35 8.62
N GLY A 240 7.37 -58.04 7.60
CA GLY A 240 6.65 -59.30 7.75
C GLY A 240 7.43 -60.31 8.54
N SER A 241 7.04 -60.50 9.78
CA SER A 241 7.47 -61.64 10.59
C SER A 241 6.71 -62.88 10.07
N SER A 242 7.45 -63.76 9.39
CA SER A 242 7.03 -65.08 9.03
C SER A 242 6.90 -65.95 10.29
N ASN A 243 5.67 -66.10 10.77
CA ASN A 243 5.37 -67.11 11.82
C ASN A 243 5.24 -68.48 11.19
N GLU A 244 6.29 -69.29 11.32
CA GLU A 244 6.23 -70.73 11.12
C GLU A 244 5.25 -71.39 12.10
N LYS A 245 4.18 -71.99 11.55
CA LYS A 245 3.28 -72.84 12.28
C LYS A 245 3.98 -74.15 12.63
N LYS A 246 4.43 -74.31 13.87
CA LYS A 246 4.71 -75.65 14.43
C LYS A 246 3.42 -76.45 14.61
N ARG A 247 3.34 -77.52 13.86
CA ARG A 247 2.30 -78.57 13.91
C ARG A 247 2.64 -79.50 15.08
N TRP A 248 1.74 -79.64 16.06
CA TRP A 248 1.81 -80.71 17.07
C TRP A 248 0.66 -81.68 16.79
N LEU A 249 1.03 -82.96 16.92
CA LEU A 249 0.21 -84.17 16.84
C LEU A 249 -0.89 -84.14 17.88
#